data_0145edd9e97e7a7e83111f06c5ae7620
#
_entry.id   0145edd9e97e7a7e83111f06c5ae7620
#
_cell.length_a   1.000
_cell.length_b   1.000
_cell.length_c   1.000
_cell.angle_alpha   90.00
_cell.angle_beta   90.00
_cell.angle_gamma   90.00
#
_symmetry.space_group_name_H-M   'P 1'
#
loop_
_entity.id
_entity.type
_entity.pdbx_description
1 polymer ?
#
loop_
_entity_poly.entity_id
_entity_poly.type
_entity_poly.pdbx_seq_one_letter_code
_entity_poly.pdbx_strand_id
1 'polypeptide(L)'
;DAVTQIHSLFAWAKHSQRGVLLFIDEAECFLGSRDTGLMTATAHNALNALLYNTGGDRRDFMLVLATNRAEDLDSAVLDRCDESIFFPLPSAECRGDLISLYYDQHVRQFMETNNLRASTLKSRITHYFTKQKPLLLSVDNDLVDEDEKLREDVLQRIVNDTNGFSGRAIAKMAIAWQAAVYGTDGAILDKDTFFSTVLNHKEGMKQKEEWSQ
;
A
#
# COMPACT_ATOMS: atom_id res chain seq x y z
N ASP A 1 11.44 -5.11 29.75
CA ASP A 1 12.07 -6.19 29.01
C ASP A 1 11.05 -6.79 28.03
N ALA A 2 11.47 -7.00 26.76
CA ALA A 2 10.60 -7.52 25.70
C ALA A 2 9.98 -8.88 26.05
N VAL A 3 10.74 -9.76 26.69
CA VAL A 3 10.28 -11.08 27.15
C VAL A 3 9.12 -10.95 28.14
N THR A 4 9.25 -10.05 29.11
CA THR A 4 8.21 -9.79 30.12
C THR A 4 6.95 -9.25 29.46
N GLN A 5 7.08 -8.38 28.47
CA GLN A 5 5.94 -7.81 27.72
C GLN A 5 5.21 -8.89 26.92
N ILE A 6 5.95 -9.79 26.25
CA ILE A 6 5.38 -10.93 25.52
C ILE A 6 4.61 -11.86 26.49
N HIS A 7 5.21 -12.24 27.61
CA HIS A 7 4.52 -13.06 28.61
C HIS A 7 3.25 -12.38 29.16
N SER A 8 3.31 -11.07 29.43
CA SER A 8 2.15 -10.32 29.91
C SER A 8 1.03 -10.25 28.86
N LEU A 9 1.38 -10.07 27.57
CA LEU A 9 0.43 -10.08 26.45
C LEU A 9 -0.30 -11.42 26.36
N PHE A 10 0.44 -12.54 26.37
CA PHE A 10 -0.17 -13.86 26.31
C PHE A 10 -0.95 -14.21 27.58
N ALA A 11 -0.50 -13.77 28.76
CA ALA A 11 -1.26 -13.91 29.97
C ALA A 11 -2.60 -13.16 29.92
N TRP A 12 -2.60 -11.93 29.40
CA TRP A 12 -3.81 -11.16 29.15
C TRP A 12 -4.72 -11.84 28.12
N ALA A 13 -4.16 -12.34 27.01
CA ALA A 13 -4.92 -13.03 25.97
C ALA A 13 -5.68 -14.24 26.51
N LYS A 14 -5.05 -15.04 27.39
CA LYS A 14 -5.68 -16.21 28.05
C LYS A 14 -6.86 -15.86 28.94
N HIS A 15 -6.89 -14.68 29.51
CA HIS A 15 -8.00 -14.24 30.39
C HIS A 15 -9.12 -13.54 29.60
N SER A 16 -8.93 -13.33 28.30
CA SER A 16 -9.94 -12.69 27.46
C SER A 16 -11.09 -13.66 27.17
N GLN A 17 -12.29 -13.31 27.61
CA GLN A 17 -13.50 -14.09 27.32
C GLN A 17 -14.02 -13.96 25.89
N ARG A 18 -13.48 -13.02 25.12
CA ARG A 18 -13.92 -12.71 23.74
C ARG A 18 -13.00 -13.28 22.66
N GLY A 19 -11.96 -14.01 23.05
CA GLY A 19 -10.86 -14.37 22.15
C GLY A 19 -9.97 -13.17 21.83
N VAL A 20 -8.77 -13.43 21.34
CA VAL A 20 -7.79 -12.42 20.94
C VAL A 20 -7.19 -12.82 19.59
N LEU A 21 -7.13 -11.87 18.65
CA LEU A 21 -6.34 -12.00 17.45
C LEU A 21 -5.07 -11.16 17.64
N LEU A 22 -3.92 -11.80 17.62
CA LEU A 22 -2.62 -11.14 17.65
C LEU A 22 -2.05 -11.09 16.24
N PHE A 23 -1.91 -9.89 15.69
CA PHE A 23 -1.31 -9.66 14.38
C PHE A 23 0.10 -9.11 14.53
N ILE A 24 1.08 -9.75 13.91
CA ILE A 24 2.48 -9.31 13.86
C ILE A 24 2.86 -9.08 12.41
N ASP A 25 3.14 -7.84 12.07
CA ASP A 25 3.67 -7.45 10.76
C ASP A 25 5.20 -7.43 10.78
N GLU A 26 5.83 -7.63 9.61
CA GLU A 26 7.28 -7.74 9.47
C GLU A 26 7.87 -8.78 10.43
N ALA A 27 7.22 -9.96 10.47
CA ALA A 27 7.52 -11.00 11.46
C ALA A 27 9.00 -11.45 11.43
N GLU A 28 9.67 -11.37 10.29
CA GLU A 28 11.10 -11.66 10.13
C GLU A 28 12.01 -10.81 11.01
N CYS A 29 11.58 -9.59 11.39
CA CYS A 29 12.34 -8.72 12.27
C CYS A 29 12.49 -9.27 13.70
N PHE A 30 11.50 -10.06 14.15
CA PHE A 30 11.46 -10.62 15.50
C PHE A 30 11.67 -12.12 15.54
N LEU A 31 11.26 -12.81 14.48
CA LEU A 31 11.15 -14.26 14.41
C LEU A 31 12.09 -14.85 13.35
N GLY A 32 13.13 -14.11 13.00
CA GLY A 32 14.12 -14.52 12.02
C GLY A 32 14.90 -15.76 12.44
N SER A 33 15.48 -16.44 11.45
CA SER A 33 16.29 -17.65 11.65
C SER A 33 17.51 -17.38 12.55
N ARG A 34 17.77 -18.32 13.46
CA ARG A 34 18.91 -18.31 14.37
C ARG A 34 20.23 -18.54 13.64
N ASP A 35 20.17 -19.15 12.46
CA ASP A 35 21.37 -19.58 11.70
C ASP A 35 22.07 -18.42 11.01
N THR A 36 21.41 -17.26 10.86
CA THR A 36 21.98 -16.09 10.17
C THR A 36 23.03 -15.34 11.00
N GLY A 37 23.17 -15.64 12.29
CA GLY A 37 24.14 -14.97 13.19
C GLY A 37 23.88 -13.48 13.43
N LEU A 38 22.83 -12.91 12.86
CA LEU A 38 22.48 -11.49 12.93
C LEU A 38 21.50 -11.18 14.08
N MET A 39 20.96 -12.20 14.73
CA MET A 39 19.96 -12.04 15.77
C MET A 39 20.55 -11.55 17.07
N THR A 40 20.01 -10.47 17.63
CA THR A 40 20.41 -9.99 18.95
C THR A 40 19.93 -10.94 20.04
N ALA A 41 20.63 -10.97 21.18
CA ALA A 41 20.23 -11.80 22.33
C ALA A 41 18.78 -11.46 22.81
N THR A 42 18.37 -10.22 22.69
CA THR A 42 17.00 -9.77 23.01
C THR A 42 15.97 -10.36 22.05
N ALA A 43 16.24 -10.36 20.75
CA ALA A 43 15.35 -10.95 19.75
C ALA A 43 15.25 -12.48 19.91
N HIS A 44 16.37 -13.14 20.17
CA HIS A 44 16.39 -14.58 20.47
C HIS A 44 15.55 -14.95 21.69
N ASN A 45 15.63 -14.16 22.78
CA ASN A 45 14.82 -14.36 23.97
C ASN A 45 13.32 -14.09 23.73
N ALA A 46 13.01 -13.09 22.90
CA ALA A 46 11.64 -12.77 22.49
C ALA A 46 11.03 -13.91 21.65
N LEU A 47 11.81 -14.45 20.69
CA LEU A 47 11.42 -15.62 19.90
C LEU A 47 11.12 -16.81 20.79
N ASN A 48 12.00 -17.16 21.73
CA ASN A 48 11.80 -18.25 22.65
C ASN A 48 10.54 -18.07 23.53
N ALA A 49 10.28 -16.83 23.99
CA ALA A 49 9.08 -16.51 24.75
C ALA A 49 7.80 -16.69 23.91
N LEU A 50 7.84 -16.31 22.62
CA LEU A 50 6.73 -16.51 21.70
C LEU A 50 6.51 -18.02 21.47
N LEU A 51 7.56 -18.77 21.12
CA LEU A 51 7.48 -20.22 20.90
C LEU A 51 6.94 -20.97 22.12
N TYR A 52 7.36 -20.56 23.34
CA TYR A 52 6.83 -21.13 24.57
C TYR A 52 5.32 -20.88 24.73
N ASN A 53 4.86 -19.66 24.42
CA ASN A 53 3.45 -19.31 24.58
C ASN A 53 2.55 -19.82 23.45
N THR A 54 3.10 -20.16 22.30
CA THR A 54 2.36 -20.72 21.14
C THR A 54 2.40 -22.24 21.08
N GLY A 55 3.16 -22.92 21.99
CA GLY A 55 3.19 -24.37 22.06
C GLY A 55 1.97 -24.96 22.80
N GLY A 56 1.39 -26.04 22.24
CA GLY A 56 0.28 -26.82 22.81
C GLY A 56 -1.11 -26.47 22.25
N ASP A 57 -2.10 -27.32 22.55
CA ASP A 57 -3.52 -27.17 22.15
C ASP A 57 -4.17 -25.95 22.81
N ARG A 58 -3.93 -24.77 22.27
CA ARG A 58 -4.49 -23.52 22.81
C ARG A 58 -5.50 -22.94 21.84
N ARG A 59 -6.69 -22.64 22.36
CA ARG A 59 -7.80 -22.06 21.61
C ARG A 59 -8.13 -20.62 22.03
N ASP A 60 -7.28 -20.05 22.91
CA ASP A 60 -7.59 -18.77 23.56
C ASP A 60 -7.27 -17.57 22.69
N PHE A 61 -6.40 -17.74 21.70
CA PHE A 61 -6.01 -16.67 20.77
C PHE A 61 -5.67 -17.22 19.39
N MET A 62 -5.77 -16.35 18.40
CA MET A 62 -5.30 -16.58 17.03
C MET A 62 -4.06 -15.72 16.77
N LEU A 63 -2.97 -16.33 16.31
CA LEU A 63 -1.76 -15.62 15.90
C LEU A 63 -1.75 -15.51 14.38
N VAL A 64 -1.57 -14.30 13.88
CA VAL A 64 -1.42 -14.00 12.45
C VAL A 64 -0.09 -13.31 12.25
N LEU A 65 0.77 -13.90 11.43
CA LEU A 65 2.08 -13.38 11.07
C LEU A 65 2.05 -12.90 9.62
N ALA A 66 2.57 -11.70 9.35
CA ALA A 66 2.78 -11.22 8.00
C ALA A 66 4.26 -10.99 7.77
N THR A 67 4.77 -11.44 6.63
CA THR A 67 6.17 -11.29 6.24
C THR A 67 6.31 -11.17 4.73
N ASN A 68 7.31 -10.42 4.28
CA ASN A 68 7.72 -10.37 2.89
C ASN A 68 8.83 -11.38 2.57
N ARG A 69 9.42 -12.01 3.60
CA ARG A 69 10.55 -12.94 3.50
C ARG A 69 10.31 -14.13 4.42
N ALA A 70 9.43 -15.03 3.98
CA ALA A 70 9.09 -16.23 4.76
C ALA A 70 10.30 -17.15 4.98
N GLU A 71 11.26 -17.14 4.05
CA GLU A 71 12.53 -17.88 4.12
C GLU A 71 13.45 -17.42 5.26
N ASP A 72 13.30 -16.18 5.71
CA ASP A 72 14.08 -15.63 6.83
C ASP A 72 13.49 -15.99 8.20
N LEU A 73 12.27 -16.55 8.26
CA LEU A 73 11.65 -16.97 9.52
C LEU A 73 12.31 -18.23 10.10
N ASP A 74 12.35 -18.29 11.43
CA ASP A 74 12.81 -19.48 12.14
C ASP A 74 11.90 -20.69 11.86
N SER A 75 12.48 -21.84 11.55
CA SER A 75 11.71 -23.04 11.20
C SER A 75 10.73 -23.46 12.30
N ALA A 76 11.09 -23.28 13.56
CA ALA A 76 10.20 -23.59 14.68
C ALA A 76 8.96 -22.67 14.76
N VAL A 77 9.01 -21.49 14.14
CA VAL A 77 7.82 -20.61 13.96
C VAL A 77 6.95 -21.15 12.84
N LEU A 78 7.55 -21.49 11.70
CA LEU A 78 6.84 -22.06 10.56
C LEU A 78 6.13 -23.37 10.92
N ASP A 79 6.77 -24.25 11.70
CA ASP A 79 6.19 -25.51 12.16
C ASP A 79 4.97 -25.33 13.08
N ARG A 80 4.76 -24.14 13.62
CA ARG A 80 3.60 -23.77 14.45
C ARG A 80 2.48 -23.06 13.72
N CYS A 81 2.71 -22.73 12.45
CA CYS A 81 1.68 -22.12 11.61
C CYS A 81 0.81 -23.24 11.02
N ASP A 82 -0.48 -23.26 11.36
CA ASP A 82 -1.45 -24.22 10.84
C ASP A 82 -1.74 -23.97 9.35
N GLU A 83 -1.70 -22.71 8.92
CA GLU A 83 -1.93 -22.29 7.53
C GLU A 83 -0.90 -21.25 7.08
N SER A 84 -0.49 -21.34 5.82
CA SER A 84 0.31 -20.33 5.14
C SER A 84 -0.44 -19.84 3.91
N ILE A 85 -0.70 -18.54 3.84
CA ILE A 85 -1.41 -17.91 2.74
C ILE A 85 -0.43 -17.04 1.96
N PHE A 86 -0.23 -17.40 0.69
CA PHE A 86 0.60 -16.59 -0.21
C PHE A 86 -0.24 -15.53 -0.92
N PHE A 87 0.21 -14.28 -0.86
CA PHE A 87 -0.37 -13.15 -1.58
C PHE A 87 0.52 -12.80 -2.77
N PRO A 88 0.18 -13.25 -3.99
CA PRO A 88 0.95 -12.91 -5.18
C PRO A 88 0.77 -11.44 -5.56
N LEU A 89 1.61 -10.96 -6.47
CA LEU A 89 1.36 -9.69 -7.15
C LEU A 89 -0.01 -9.74 -7.87
N PRO A 90 -0.70 -8.61 -7.97
CA PRO A 90 -2.04 -8.56 -8.55
C PRO A 90 -2.06 -9.03 -10.01
N SER A 91 -3.06 -9.84 -10.37
CA SER A 91 -3.35 -10.24 -11.76
C SER A 91 -3.67 -9.01 -12.64
N ALA A 92 -3.74 -9.20 -13.95
CA ALA A 92 -4.14 -8.13 -14.87
C ALA A 92 -5.52 -7.55 -14.53
N GLU A 93 -6.49 -8.40 -14.21
CA GLU A 93 -7.83 -8.00 -13.78
C GLU A 93 -7.78 -7.20 -12.48
N CYS A 94 -7.14 -7.73 -11.43
CA CYS A 94 -6.97 -7.01 -10.16
C CYS A 94 -6.22 -5.68 -10.35
N ARG A 95 -5.24 -5.60 -11.28
CA ARG A 95 -4.58 -4.33 -11.57
C ARG A 95 -5.53 -3.33 -12.21
N GLY A 96 -6.42 -3.79 -13.13
CA GLY A 96 -7.45 -2.94 -13.71
C GLY A 96 -8.37 -2.33 -12.65
N ASP A 97 -8.86 -3.17 -11.73
CA ASP A 97 -9.70 -2.72 -10.61
C ASP A 97 -8.97 -1.73 -9.71
N LEU A 98 -7.71 -2.02 -9.35
CA LEU A 98 -6.90 -1.13 -8.52
C LEU A 98 -6.60 0.20 -9.21
N ILE A 99 -6.30 0.19 -10.51
CA ILE A 99 -6.05 1.40 -11.30
C ILE A 99 -7.31 2.26 -11.32
N SER A 100 -8.47 1.67 -11.62
CA SER A 100 -9.74 2.36 -11.65
C SER A 100 -10.11 2.95 -10.27
N LEU A 101 -9.95 2.16 -9.22
CA LEU A 101 -10.20 2.60 -7.83
C LEU A 101 -9.32 3.78 -7.44
N TYR A 102 -8.01 3.69 -7.67
CA TYR A 102 -7.08 4.74 -7.26
C TYR A 102 -7.15 5.97 -8.18
N TYR A 103 -7.47 5.80 -9.46
CA TYR A 103 -7.79 6.92 -10.34
C TYR A 103 -9.01 7.69 -9.81
N ASP A 104 -10.10 6.99 -9.49
CA ASP A 104 -11.29 7.59 -8.91
C ASP A 104 -10.98 8.37 -7.63
N GLN A 105 -10.24 7.75 -6.72
CA GLN A 105 -9.92 8.32 -5.40
C GLN A 105 -8.95 9.50 -5.48
N HIS A 106 -7.86 9.38 -6.24
CA HIS A 106 -6.76 10.35 -6.23
C HIS A 106 -6.81 11.37 -7.36
N VAL A 107 -7.55 11.10 -8.43
CA VAL A 107 -7.68 12.03 -9.56
C VAL A 107 -9.08 12.61 -9.59
N ARG A 108 -10.11 11.83 -9.86
CA ARG A 108 -11.48 12.33 -10.05
C ARG A 108 -12.03 13.03 -8.80
N GLN A 109 -12.15 12.32 -7.68
CA GLN A 109 -12.71 12.91 -6.43
C GLN A 109 -11.85 14.07 -5.89
N PHE A 110 -10.52 13.97 -6.08
CA PHE A 110 -9.63 15.06 -5.72
C PHE A 110 -9.90 16.31 -6.55
N MET A 111 -10.05 16.19 -7.87
CA MET A 111 -10.36 17.32 -8.76
C MET A 111 -11.73 17.91 -8.46
N GLU A 112 -12.76 17.09 -8.28
CA GLU A 112 -14.10 17.54 -7.86
C GLU A 112 -14.04 18.36 -6.57
N THR A 113 -13.36 17.83 -5.55
CA THR A 113 -13.21 18.50 -4.25
C THR A 113 -12.47 19.84 -4.38
N ASN A 114 -11.39 19.85 -5.18
CA ASN A 114 -10.59 21.06 -5.40
C ASN A 114 -11.39 22.12 -6.17
N ASN A 115 -12.10 21.72 -7.21
CA ASN A 115 -12.94 22.62 -8.01
C ASN A 115 -14.11 23.19 -7.20
N LEU A 116 -14.73 22.38 -6.34
CA LEU A 116 -15.75 22.86 -5.39
C LEU A 116 -15.16 23.91 -4.42
N ARG A 117 -13.99 23.69 -3.87
CA ARG A 117 -13.29 24.67 -3.01
C ARG A 117 -12.95 25.94 -3.78
N ALA A 118 -12.47 25.82 -5.01
CA ALA A 118 -12.13 26.93 -5.87
C ALA A 118 -13.36 27.79 -6.24
N SER A 119 -14.54 27.19 -6.35
CA SER A 119 -15.81 27.85 -6.69
C SER A 119 -16.52 28.50 -5.48
N THR A 120 -16.06 28.26 -4.26
CA THR A 120 -16.70 28.80 -3.06
C THR A 120 -16.59 30.32 -2.95
N LEU A 121 -17.54 30.92 -2.25
CA LEU A 121 -17.62 32.39 -2.05
C LEU A 121 -16.29 32.96 -1.47
N LYS A 122 -15.65 32.21 -0.58
CA LYS A 122 -14.37 32.55 0.06
C LYS A 122 -13.22 32.65 -0.97
N SER A 123 -13.15 31.71 -1.90
CA SER A 123 -12.18 31.73 -3.00
C SER A 123 -12.42 32.90 -3.96
N ARG A 124 -13.68 33.19 -4.27
CA ARG A 124 -14.08 34.37 -5.11
C ARG A 124 -13.70 35.70 -4.46
N ILE A 125 -13.85 35.83 -3.14
CA ILE A 125 -13.44 37.02 -2.38
C ILE A 125 -11.90 37.16 -2.41
N THR A 126 -11.16 36.07 -2.15
CA THR A 126 -9.70 36.08 -2.22
C THR A 126 -9.21 36.48 -3.62
N HIS A 127 -9.84 35.95 -4.67
CA HIS A 127 -9.52 36.31 -6.05
C HIS A 127 -9.72 37.81 -6.31
N TYR A 128 -10.80 38.40 -5.76
CA TYR A 128 -11.07 39.87 -5.92
C TYR A 128 -9.91 40.70 -5.33
N PHE A 129 -9.33 40.28 -4.19
CA PHE A 129 -8.25 40.99 -3.54
C PHE A 129 -6.85 40.69 -4.11
N THR A 130 -6.60 39.45 -4.54
CA THR A 130 -5.26 39.01 -5.00
C THR A 130 -5.11 39.03 -6.52
N LYS A 131 -6.18 39.21 -7.29
CA LYS A 131 -6.26 39.09 -8.76
C LYS A 131 -5.79 37.72 -9.32
N GLN A 132 -5.62 36.72 -8.46
CA GLN A 132 -5.29 35.37 -8.90
C GLN A 132 -6.56 34.58 -9.18
N LYS A 133 -6.72 34.04 -10.39
CA LYS A 133 -7.82 33.13 -10.72
C LYS A 133 -7.67 31.81 -9.95
N PRO A 134 -8.78 31.27 -9.41
CA PRO A 134 -8.72 29.93 -8.84
C PRO A 134 -8.30 28.92 -9.92
N LEU A 135 -7.36 28.03 -9.56
CA LEU A 135 -6.92 26.97 -10.44
C LEU A 135 -7.99 25.87 -10.47
N LEU A 136 -8.63 25.70 -11.62
CA LEU A 136 -9.56 24.60 -11.86
C LEU A 136 -8.77 23.45 -12.51
N LEU A 137 -8.91 22.26 -11.92
CA LEU A 137 -8.26 21.06 -12.38
C LEU A 137 -9.19 20.30 -13.34
N SER A 138 -8.64 19.72 -14.39
CA SER A 138 -9.39 18.91 -15.37
C SER A 138 -8.57 17.75 -15.90
N VAL A 139 -9.25 16.80 -16.54
CA VAL A 139 -8.67 15.66 -17.25
C VAL A 139 -9.02 15.79 -18.72
N ASP A 140 -8.12 15.37 -19.60
CA ASP A 140 -8.35 15.31 -21.04
C ASP A 140 -9.48 14.31 -21.35
N ASN A 141 -10.42 14.74 -22.21
CA ASN A 141 -11.55 13.92 -22.64
C ASN A 141 -11.12 12.65 -23.40
N ASP A 142 -9.90 12.61 -23.91
CA ASP A 142 -9.34 11.41 -24.56
C ASP A 142 -8.98 10.30 -23.56
N LEU A 143 -8.88 10.62 -22.26
CA LEU A 143 -8.56 9.69 -21.19
C LEU A 143 -9.78 9.10 -20.52
N VAL A 144 -10.91 9.82 -20.54
CA VAL A 144 -12.10 9.49 -19.78
C VAL A 144 -13.34 9.36 -20.67
N ASP A 145 -14.34 8.65 -20.18
CA ASP A 145 -15.68 8.53 -20.76
C ASP A 145 -16.63 9.64 -20.26
N GLU A 146 -17.91 9.54 -20.65
CA GLU A 146 -18.96 10.47 -20.23
C GLU A 146 -19.21 10.48 -18.70
N ASP A 147 -18.86 9.39 -18.01
CA ASP A 147 -18.95 9.23 -16.54
C ASP A 147 -17.67 9.67 -15.81
N GLU A 148 -16.71 10.30 -16.50
CA GLU A 148 -15.40 10.70 -15.97
C GLU A 148 -14.54 9.50 -15.44
N LYS A 149 -14.82 8.30 -15.93
CA LYS A 149 -14.02 7.09 -15.68
C LYS A 149 -12.99 6.91 -16.77
N LEU A 150 -11.89 6.23 -16.46
CA LEU A 150 -10.89 5.88 -17.48
C LEU A 150 -11.54 5.04 -18.58
N ARG A 151 -11.32 5.44 -19.83
CA ARG A 151 -11.78 4.71 -21.00
C ARG A 151 -11.15 3.32 -21.04
N GLU A 152 -11.89 2.34 -21.53
CA GLU A 152 -11.45 0.94 -21.56
C GLU A 152 -10.12 0.74 -22.29
N ASP A 153 -9.92 1.40 -23.44
CA ASP A 153 -8.68 1.33 -24.22
C ASP A 153 -7.48 1.92 -23.45
N VAL A 154 -7.69 3.00 -22.70
CA VAL A 154 -6.69 3.63 -21.83
C VAL A 154 -6.37 2.70 -20.66
N LEU A 155 -7.39 2.17 -20.00
CA LEU A 155 -7.24 1.25 -18.87
C LEU A 155 -6.45 0.00 -19.26
N GLN A 156 -6.79 -0.65 -20.38
CA GLN A 156 -6.10 -1.84 -20.87
C GLN A 156 -4.63 -1.57 -21.20
N ARG A 157 -4.32 -0.41 -21.77
CA ARG A 157 -2.94 0.00 -21.98
C ARG A 157 -2.16 0.12 -20.69
N ILE A 158 -2.73 0.76 -19.66
CA ILE A 158 -2.06 0.92 -18.36
C ILE A 158 -1.88 -0.44 -17.69
N VAL A 159 -2.89 -1.31 -17.74
CA VAL A 159 -2.82 -2.68 -17.20
C VAL A 159 -1.64 -3.45 -17.80
N ASN A 160 -1.41 -3.31 -19.11
CA ASN A 160 -0.27 -3.93 -19.79
C ASN A 160 1.06 -3.31 -19.35
N ASP A 161 1.12 -1.97 -19.23
CA ASP A 161 2.33 -1.25 -18.84
C ASP A 161 2.70 -1.44 -17.37
N THR A 162 1.74 -1.77 -16.51
CA THR A 162 1.92 -2.00 -15.08
C THR A 162 2.13 -3.47 -14.70
N ASN A 163 2.53 -4.32 -15.65
CA ASN A 163 2.86 -5.70 -15.33
C ASN A 163 3.99 -5.76 -14.28
N GLY A 164 3.79 -6.57 -13.24
CA GLY A 164 4.73 -6.67 -12.11
C GLY A 164 4.53 -5.61 -11.01
N PHE A 165 3.59 -4.68 -11.16
CA PHE A 165 3.32 -3.68 -10.11
C PHE A 165 2.58 -4.31 -8.93
N SER A 166 3.01 -3.96 -7.72
CA SER A 166 2.24 -4.22 -6.49
C SER A 166 1.11 -3.19 -6.35
N GLY A 167 0.11 -3.48 -5.51
CA GLY A 167 -0.95 -2.51 -5.20
C GLY A 167 -0.41 -1.17 -4.68
N ARG A 168 0.68 -1.21 -3.88
CA ARG A 168 1.36 0.01 -3.40
C ARG A 168 2.01 0.80 -4.54
N ALA A 169 2.55 0.12 -5.55
CA ALA A 169 3.13 0.79 -6.73
C ALA A 169 2.05 1.50 -7.55
N ILE A 170 0.89 0.86 -7.74
CA ILE A 170 -0.26 1.44 -8.44
C ILE A 170 -0.81 2.65 -7.67
N ALA A 171 -0.96 2.55 -6.35
CA ALA A 171 -1.38 3.69 -5.53
C ALA A 171 -0.43 4.90 -5.66
N LYS A 172 0.90 4.67 -5.61
CA LYS A 172 1.90 5.73 -5.79
C LYS A 172 1.83 6.36 -7.19
N MET A 173 1.58 5.56 -8.21
CA MET A 173 1.39 6.04 -9.58
C MET A 173 0.17 6.96 -9.69
N ALA A 174 -0.95 6.59 -9.06
CA ALA A 174 -2.16 7.43 -9.04
C ALA A 174 -1.94 8.77 -8.29
N ILE A 175 -1.20 8.76 -7.19
CA ILE A 175 -0.78 9.99 -6.50
C ILE A 175 0.11 10.85 -7.40
N ALA A 176 0.97 10.22 -8.23
CA ALA A 176 1.81 10.97 -9.15
C ALA A 176 0.99 11.62 -10.27
N TRP A 177 -0.08 11.01 -10.77
CA TRP A 177 -1.03 11.68 -11.67
C TRP A 177 -1.65 12.92 -11.02
N GLN A 178 -2.10 12.80 -9.77
CA GLN A 178 -2.61 13.94 -9.01
C GLN A 178 -1.60 15.09 -8.93
N ALA A 179 -0.33 14.76 -8.67
CA ALA A 179 0.73 15.76 -8.58
C ALA A 179 1.08 16.37 -9.95
N ALA A 180 1.07 15.57 -11.01
CA ALA A 180 1.43 15.98 -12.36
C ALA A 180 0.50 17.05 -12.92
N VAL A 181 -0.79 17.04 -12.56
CA VAL A 181 -1.77 18.05 -12.98
C VAL A 181 -1.31 19.47 -12.64
N TYR A 182 -0.65 19.66 -11.50
CA TYR A 182 -0.15 20.99 -11.12
C TYR A 182 1.05 21.46 -11.91
N GLY A 183 1.73 20.56 -12.63
CA GLY A 183 2.89 20.86 -13.45
C GLY A 183 2.54 21.15 -14.90
N THR A 184 1.29 20.97 -15.32
CA THR A 184 0.83 21.17 -16.69
C THR A 184 0.28 22.57 -16.91
N ASP A 185 0.44 23.10 -18.12
CA ASP A 185 -0.17 24.37 -18.52
C ASP A 185 -1.70 24.26 -18.46
N GLY A 186 -2.34 25.13 -17.68
CA GLY A 186 -3.79 25.12 -17.50
C GLY A 186 -4.32 24.09 -16.50
N ALA A 187 -3.45 23.36 -15.80
CA ALA A 187 -3.81 22.34 -14.81
C ALA A 187 -4.71 21.23 -15.38
N ILE A 188 -4.36 20.75 -16.55
CA ILE A 188 -5.04 19.67 -17.26
C ILE A 188 -4.15 18.43 -17.20
N LEU A 189 -4.70 17.31 -16.77
CA LEU A 189 -4.03 16.02 -16.92
C LEU A 189 -4.21 15.55 -18.36
N ASP A 190 -3.27 15.94 -19.20
CA ASP A 190 -3.25 15.56 -20.60
C ASP A 190 -2.74 14.12 -20.80
N LYS A 191 -2.98 13.58 -22.01
CA LYS A 191 -2.64 12.20 -22.35
C LYS A 191 -1.14 11.92 -22.26
N ASP A 192 -0.30 12.86 -22.65
CA ASP A 192 1.15 12.67 -22.66
C ASP A 192 1.70 12.65 -21.23
N THR A 193 1.26 13.57 -20.37
CA THR A 193 1.60 13.61 -18.95
C THR A 193 1.11 12.36 -18.23
N PHE A 194 -0.10 11.89 -18.55
CA PHE A 194 -0.68 10.70 -17.95
C PHE A 194 0.16 9.44 -18.23
N PHE A 195 0.48 9.17 -19.50
CA PHE A 195 1.28 8.00 -19.88
C PHE A 195 2.76 8.13 -19.52
N SER A 196 3.35 9.31 -19.60
CA SER A 196 4.74 9.52 -19.18
C SER A 196 4.90 9.23 -17.67
N THR A 197 3.92 9.56 -16.86
CA THR A 197 3.91 9.22 -15.43
C THR A 197 3.94 7.70 -15.22
N VAL A 198 3.16 6.93 -15.99
CA VAL A 198 3.18 5.45 -15.94
C VAL A 198 4.56 4.91 -16.31
N LEU A 199 5.15 5.41 -17.40
CA LEU A 199 6.46 4.98 -17.89
C LEU A 199 7.57 5.30 -16.88
N ASN A 200 7.58 6.49 -16.30
CA ASN A 200 8.54 6.89 -15.27
C ASN A 200 8.48 5.96 -14.03
N HIS A 201 7.27 5.55 -13.62
CA HIS A 201 7.12 4.59 -12.52
C HIS A 201 7.64 3.21 -12.88
N LYS A 202 7.41 2.75 -14.12
CA LYS A 202 7.92 1.47 -14.63
C LYS A 202 9.44 1.45 -14.69
N GLU A 203 10.07 2.51 -15.17
CA GLU A 203 11.53 2.65 -15.18
C GLU A 203 12.11 2.71 -13.78
N GLY A 204 11.51 3.47 -12.89
CA GLY A 204 11.94 3.55 -11.49
C GLY A 204 11.81 2.22 -10.73
N MET A 205 10.87 1.34 -11.11
CA MET A 205 10.81 -0.02 -10.56
C MET A 205 11.95 -0.90 -11.06
N LYS A 206 12.23 -0.89 -12.37
CA LYS A 206 13.37 -1.64 -12.94
C LYS A 206 14.70 -1.26 -12.29
N GLN A 207 14.95 0.04 -12.12
CA GLN A 207 16.16 0.52 -11.43
C GLN A 207 16.26 -0.01 -9.99
N LYS A 208 15.14 -0.10 -9.26
CA LYS A 208 15.15 -0.65 -7.90
C LYS A 208 15.43 -2.14 -7.86
N GLU A 209 14.95 -2.90 -8.84
CA GLU A 209 15.25 -4.33 -8.98
C GLU A 209 16.75 -4.55 -9.25
N GLU A 210 17.35 -3.70 -10.09
CA GLU A 210 18.81 -3.72 -10.35
C GLU A 210 19.65 -3.40 -9.10
N TRP A 211 19.17 -2.51 -8.21
CA TRP A 211 19.88 -2.16 -6.98
C TRP A 211 19.76 -3.22 -5.88
N SER A 212 18.81 -4.13 -5.98
CA SER A 212 18.57 -5.19 -4.99
C SER A 212 19.26 -6.53 -5.34
N GLN A 213 19.94 -6.60 -6.48
CA GLN A 213 20.79 -7.72 -6.89
C GLN A 213 22.25 -7.48 -6.47
#